data_fe19c1a5f8b61f71dddbe03121bad4bc
#
_entry.id   fe19c1a5f8b61f71dddbe03121bad4bc
#
_cell.length_a   1.000
_cell.length_b   1.000
_cell.length_c   1.000
_cell.angle_alpha   90.00
_cell.angle_beta   90.00
_cell.angle_gamma   90.00
#
_symmetry.space_group_name_H-M   'P 1'
#
loop_
_entity.id
_entity.type
_entity.pdbx_description
1 polymer ?
#
loop_
_entity_poly.entity_id
_entity_poly.type
_entity_poly.pdbx_seq_one_letter_code
_entity_poly.pdbx_strand_id
1 'polypeptide(L)'
;DDGHFNSGRITTATAERSLELITDYCKQNFAIAIVIGQVTKNGKMAGSNKLKHMVDAHCHLRIEDSDKSEYFQYRMFEVPKNRFGGAGHGYVLDMTPRGLREYGVL
;
A
#
# COMPACT_ATOMS: atom_id res chain seq x y z
N ASP A 1 -10.87 14.71 -5.66
CA ASP A 1 -12.08 15.42 -5.32
C ASP A 1 -11.78 16.86 -4.97
N ASP A 2 -12.44 17.73 -5.66
CA ASP A 2 -12.18 19.17 -5.60
C ASP A 2 -12.74 19.88 -4.37
N GLY A 3 -13.65 19.26 -3.65
CA GLY A 3 -14.36 19.90 -2.55
C GLY A 3 -13.63 19.92 -1.22
N HIS A 4 -12.50 19.29 -1.12
CA HIS A 4 -11.87 19.03 0.17
C HIS A 4 -10.44 19.54 0.30
N PHE A 5 -10.03 20.45 -0.55
CA PHE A 5 -8.76 21.12 -0.38
C PHE A 5 -8.88 22.22 0.67
N ASN A 6 -7.93 22.25 1.59
CA ASN A 6 -7.87 23.25 2.63
C ASN A 6 -6.43 23.74 2.74
N SER A 7 -6.18 25.03 2.49
CA SER A 7 -4.85 25.62 2.51
C SER A 7 -3.84 24.86 1.64
N GLY A 8 -4.30 24.34 0.50
CA GLY A 8 -3.46 23.56 -0.41
C GLY A 8 -3.19 22.13 0.04
N ARG A 9 -3.82 21.67 1.10
CA ARG A 9 -3.67 20.31 1.60
C ARG A 9 -4.84 19.43 1.21
N ILE A 10 -4.53 18.15 0.96
CA ILE A 10 -5.56 17.13 0.76
C ILE A 10 -5.89 16.57 2.14
N THR A 11 -7.15 16.63 2.52
CA THR A 11 -7.62 16.10 3.80
C THR A 11 -7.85 14.60 3.72
N THR A 12 -8.01 13.96 4.90
CA THR A 12 -8.42 12.56 4.97
C THR A 12 -9.75 12.33 4.25
N ALA A 13 -10.69 13.27 4.40
CA ALA A 13 -11.99 13.17 3.72
C ALA A 13 -11.84 13.18 2.20
N THR A 14 -10.91 13.98 1.67
CA THR A 14 -10.62 13.98 0.24
C THR A 14 -10.09 12.62 -0.21
N ALA A 15 -9.16 12.05 0.55
CA ALA A 15 -8.59 10.73 0.22
C ALA A 15 -9.66 9.65 0.23
N GLU A 16 -10.54 9.65 1.24
CA GLU A 16 -11.65 8.69 1.33
C GLU A 16 -12.61 8.84 0.15
N ARG A 17 -12.97 10.07 -0.18
CA ARG A 17 -13.88 10.33 -1.29
C ARG A 17 -13.27 9.90 -2.62
N SER A 18 -12.00 10.19 -2.84
CA SER A 18 -11.30 9.78 -4.05
C SER A 18 -11.27 8.27 -4.18
N LEU A 19 -10.99 7.57 -3.09
CA LEU A 19 -10.94 6.11 -3.10
C LEU A 19 -12.32 5.51 -3.33
N GLU A 20 -13.39 6.10 -2.78
CA GLU A 20 -14.76 5.67 -3.07
C GLU A 20 -15.05 5.73 -4.57
N LEU A 21 -14.69 6.84 -5.21
CA LEU A 21 -14.91 7.03 -6.64
C LEU A 21 -14.15 6.00 -7.46
N ILE A 22 -12.90 5.74 -7.11
CA ILE A 22 -12.09 4.74 -7.79
C ILE A 22 -12.67 3.35 -7.61
N THR A 23 -13.06 3.02 -6.38
CA THR A 23 -13.64 1.71 -6.07
C THR A 23 -14.94 1.47 -6.83
N ASP A 24 -15.82 2.47 -6.87
CA ASP A 24 -17.09 2.38 -7.58
C ASP A 24 -16.86 2.21 -9.08
N TYR A 25 -15.92 2.95 -9.64
CA TYR A 25 -15.57 2.82 -11.05
C TYR A 25 -15.09 1.40 -11.36
N CYS A 26 -14.20 0.87 -10.54
CA CYS A 26 -13.66 -0.47 -10.76
C CYS A 26 -14.74 -1.53 -10.69
N LYS A 27 -15.66 -1.43 -9.74
CA LYS A 27 -16.77 -2.39 -9.63
C LYS A 27 -17.71 -2.34 -10.82
N GLN A 28 -17.99 -1.14 -11.34
CA GLN A 28 -18.91 -0.98 -12.45
C GLN A 28 -18.29 -1.39 -13.78
N ASN A 29 -16.99 -1.34 -13.92
CA ASN A 29 -16.29 -1.53 -15.18
C ASN A 29 -15.36 -2.75 -15.18
N PHE A 30 -15.40 -3.59 -14.14
CA PHE A 30 -14.50 -4.74 -13.99
C PHE A 30 -13.04 -4.35 -14.17
N ALA A 31 -12.66 -3.22 -13.61
CA ALA A 31 -11.32 -2.67 -13.71
C ALA A 31 -10.52 -2.95 -12.45
N ILE A 32 -9.20 -2.86 -12.58
CA ILE A 32 -8.27 -2.99 -11.45
C ILE A 32 -7.59 -1.64 -11.26
N ALA A 33 -7.50 -1.19 -10.01
CA ALA A 33 -6.76 0.01 -9.66
C ALA A 33 -5.74 -0.33 -8.60
N ILE A 34 -4.53 0.21 -8.75
CA ILE A 34 -3.47 0.12 -7.75
C ILE A 34 -3.25 1.53 -7.23
N VAL A 35 -3.51 1.71 -5.94
CA VAL A 35 -3.41 3.01 -5.29
C VAL A 35 -2.17 2.99 -4.38
N ILE A 36 -1.28 3.93 -4.59
CA ILE A 36 -0.03 4.02 -3.85
C ILE A 36 -0.17 5.10 -2.79
N GLY A 37 0.13 4.72 -1.55
CA GLY A 37 0.18 5.65 -0.43
C GLY A 37 1.48 5.49 0.34
N GLN A 38 1.96 6.59 0.90
CA GLN A 38 3.15 6.56 1.74
C GLN A 38 2.78 6.21 3.18
N VAL A 39 3.67 5.48 3.85
CA VAL A 39 3.51 5.17 5.26
C VAL A 39 4.31 6.15 6.10
N THR A 40 3.87 6.34 7.35
CA THR A 40 4.58 7.14 8.33
C THR A 40 5.78 6.36 8.89
N LYS A 41 6.60 7.03 9.70
CA LYS A 41 7.73 6.41 10.37
C LYS A 41 7.33 5.20 11.22
N ASN A 42 6.10 5.19 11.72
CA ASN A 42 5.59 4.10 12.54
C ASN A 42 4.95 2.98 11.70
N GLY A 43 5.12 3.01 10.39
CA GLY A 43 4.57 2.01 9.50
C GLY A 43 3.08 2.13 9.27
N LYS A 44 2.48 3.25 9.66
CA LYS A 44 1.05 3.48 9.46
C LYS A 44 0.81 4.23 8.16
N MET A 45 -0.25 3.85 7.46
CA MET A 45 -0.66 4.57 6.27
C MET A 45 -1.11 5.98 6.64
N ALA A 46 -0.65 6.97 5.86
CA ALA A 46 -1.13 8.33 6.00
C ALA A 46 -2.64 8.36 5.75
N GLY A 47 -3.38 9.01 6.64
CA GLY A 47 -4.83 9.05 6.59
C GLY A 47 -5.45 8.11 7.62
N SER A 48 -6.74 7.83 7.46
CA SER A 48 -7.47 7.02 8.42
C SER A 48 -7.34 5.53 8.14
N ASN A 49 -7.57 4.70 9.18
CA ASN A 49 -7.65 3.26 9.01
C ASN A 49 -8.79 2.84 8.07
N LYS A 50 -9.76 3.72 7.85
CA LYS A 50 -10.87 3.45 6.94
C LYS A 50 -10.40 3.16 5.53
N LEU A 51 -9.33 3.82 5.07
CA LEU A 51 -8.78 3.57 3.74
C LEU A 51 -8.37 2.11 3.55
N LYS A 52 -7.80 1.50 4.58
CA LYS A 52 -7.41 0.08 4.53
C LYS A 52 -8.59 -0.85 4.37
N HIS A 53 -9.75 -0.47 4.89
CA HIS A 53 -10.96 -1.29 4.80
C HIS A 53 -11.67 -1.14 3.46
N MET A 54 -11.39 -0.09 2.72
CA MET A 54 -12.04 0.18 1.44
C MET A 54 -11.45 -0.61 0.29
N VAL A 55 -10.23 -1.11 0.43
CA VAL A 55 -9.54 -1.84 -0.63
C VAL A 55 -9.71 -3.35 -0.47
N ASP A 56 -9.63 -4.07 -1.58
CA ASP A 56 -9.73 -5.54 -1.57
C ASP A 56 -8.43 -6.20 -1.12
N ALA A 57 -7.32 -5.57 -1.37
CA ALA A 57 -6.01 -6.05 -0.93
C ALA A 57 -5.19 -4.87 -0.43
N HIS A 58 -4.46 -5.11 0.63
CA HIS A 58 -3.51 -4.14 1.18
C HIS A 58 -2.13 -4.77 1.16
N CYS A 59 -1.20 -4.10 0.52
CA CYS A 59 0.19 -4.54 0.44
C CYS A 59 1.08 -3.51 1.10
N HIS A 60 2.15 -3.96 1.72
CA HIS A 60 3.10 -3.09 2.39
C HIS A 60 4.50 -3.37 1.86
N LEU A 61 5.15 -2.35 1.35
CA LEU A 61 6.52 -2.44 0.85
C LEU A 61 7.41 -1.54 1.69
N ARG A 62 8.44 -2.11 2.29
CA ARG A 62 9.35 -1.36 3.14
C ARG A 62 10.78 -1.82 2.93
N ILE A 63 11.74 -1.01 3.39
CA ILE A 63 13.14 -1.40 3.44
C ILE A 63 13.41 -1.99 4.82
N GLU A 64 14.09 -3.15 4.88
CA GLU A 64 14.53 -3.67 6.16
C GLU A 64 15.70 -2.83 6.66
N ASP A 65 15.48 -2.12 7.75
CA ASP A 65 16.46 -1.18 8.29
C ASP A 65 17.21 -1.69 9.53
N SER A 66 16.91 -2.89 10.00
CA SER A 66 17.65 -3.49 11.10
C SER A 66 18.95 -4.12 10.58
N ASP A 67 20.07 -3.60 11.03
CA ASP A 67 21.38 -4.14 10.67
C ASP A 67 21.66 -5.51 11.28
N LYS A 68 20.79 -5.95 12.19
CA LYS A 68 20.86 -7.29 12.80
C LYS A 68 20.07 -8.31 11.98
N SER A 69 19.27 -7.88 11.03
CA SER A 69 18.52 -8.78 10.17
C SER A 69 19.40 -9.30 9.04
N GLU A 70 19.23 -10.57 8.69
CA GLU A 70 19.90 -11.12 7.51
C GLU A 70 19.40 -10.48 6.21
N TYR A 71 18.26 -9.80 6.27
CA TYR A 71 17.67 -9.12 5.11
C TYR A 71 17.93 -7.62 5.12
N PHE A 72 18.93 -7.17 5.84
CA PHE A 72 19.26 -5.75 5.95
C PHE A 72 19.38 -5.11 4.56
N GLN A 73 18.67 -4.01 4.35
CA GLN A 73 18.59 -3.23 3.11
C GLN A 73 17.83 -3.89 1.96
N TYR A 74 17.38 -5.13 2.12
CA TYR A 74 16.43 -5.69 1.16
C TYR A 74 15.06 -5.05 1.35
N ARG A 75 14.19 -5.20 0.36
CA ARG A 75 12.81 -4.74 0.44
C ARG A 75 11.94 -5.90 0.92
N MET A 76 11.05 -5.59 1.84
CA MET A 76 10.12 -6.55 2.39
C MET A 76 8.74 -6.23 1.84
N PHE A 77 8.14 -7.16 1.12
CA PHE A 77 6.80 -7.00 0.55
C PHE A 77 5.85 -7.91 1.29
N GLU A 78 4.86 -7.34 1.96
CA GLU A 78 3.93 -8.07 2.81
C GLU A 78 2.51 -7.81 2.35
N VAL A 79 1.64 -8.83 2.48
CA VAL A 79 0.23 -8.74 2.09
C VAL A 79 -0.63 -9.03 3.32
N PRO A 80 -0.84 -8.03 4.19
CA PRO A 80 -1.62 -8.25 5.41
C PRO A 80 -3.11 -8.47 5.19
N LYS A 81 -3.63 -8.03 4.04
CA LYS A 81 -5.05 -8.21 3.71
C LYS A 81 -5.19 -8.54 2.23
N ASN A 82 -5.95 -9.58 1.94
CA ASN A 82 -6.33 -9.94 0.57
C ASN A 82 -7.69 -10.64 0.60
N ARG A 83 -8.73 -9.96 0.13
CA ARG A 83 -10.08 -10.48 0.15
C ARG A 83 -10.25 -11.73 -0.71
N PHE A 84 -9.53 -11.79 -1.82
CA PHE A 84 -9.74 -12.82 -2.85
C PHE A 84 -8.68 -13.92 -2.85
N GLY A 85 -7.78 -13.92 -1.89
CA GLY A 85 -6.72 -14.92 -1.87
C GLY A 85 -6.06 -15.02 -0.52
N GLY A 86 -4.86 -15.58 -0.49
CA GLY A 86 -4.10 -15.72 0.73
C GLY A 86 -3.61 -14.38 1.27
N ALA A 87 -3.58 -14.27 2.58
CA ALA A 87 -3.03 -13.12 3.27
C ALA A 87 -1.94 -13.56 4.24
N GLY A 88 -1.17 -12.61 4.76
CA GLY A 88 -0.09 -12.91 5.69
C GLY A 88 1.19 -13.40 5.02
N HIS A 89 1.25 -13.39 3.71
CA HIS A 89 2.46 -13.76 2.97
C HIS A 89 3.46 -12.61 2.98
N GLY A 90 4.74 -12.97 3.00
CA GLY A 90 5.81 -12.00 2.90
C GLY A 90 6.89 -12.47 1.92
N TYR A 91 7.47 -11.51 1.23
CA TYR A 91 8.51 -11.74 0.24
C TYR A 91 9.68 -10.82 0.50
N VAL A 92 10.89 -11.33 0.25
CA VAL A 92 12.11 -10.52 0.30
C VAL A 92 12.50 -10.21 -1.13
N LEU A 93 12.68 -8.93 -1.43
CA LEU A 93 13.01 -8.46 -2.76
C LEU A 93 14.34 -7.72 -2.73
N ASP A 94 15.12 -7.90 -3.78
CA ASP A 94 16.37 -7.20 -3.96
C ASP A 94 16.19 -6.08 -4.97
N MET A 95 16.66 -4.89 -4.63
CA MET A 95 16.63 -3.75 -5.54
C MET A 95 17.86 -3.81 -6.45
N THR A 96 17.63 -3.95 -7.74
CA THR A 96 18.70 -4.00 -8.73
C THR A 96 18.56 -2.83 -9.70
N PRO A 97 19.58 -2.55 -10.52
CA PRO A 97 19.44 -1.52 -11.55
C PRO A 97 18.32 -1.77 -12.55
N ARG A 98 17.83 -3.01 -12.62
CA ARG A 98 16.69 -3.38 -13.48
C ARG A 98 15.36 -3.41 -12.72
N GLY A 99 15.34 -3.02 -11.45
CA GLY A 99 14.17 -3.02 -10.62
C GLY A 99 14.23 -4.06 -9.52
N LEU A 100 13.07 -4.37 -8.94
CA LEU A 100 12.98 -5.34 -7.86
C LEU A 100 13.05 -6.76 -8.40
N ARG A 101 13.82 -7.59 -7.71
CA ARG A 101 13.96 -9.00 -8.05
C ARG A 101 13.62 -9.86 -6.83
N GLU A 102 12.94 -10.96 -7.04
CA GLU A 102 12.63 -11.90 -5.96
C GLU A 102 13.91 -12.48 -5.39
N TYR A 103 14.04 -12.41 -4.05
CA TYR A 103 15.15 -13.01 -3.32
C TYR A 103 14.70 -14.24 -2.54
N GLY A 104 13.56 -14.15 -1.87
CA GLY A 104 13.05 -15.26 -1.09
C GLY A 104 11.65 -15.00 -0.57
N VAL A 105 11.12 -15.98 0.15
CA VAL A 105 9.79 -15.93 0.76
C VAL A 105 9.97 -16.05 2.27
N LEU A 106 9.23 -15.23 3.00
CA LEU A 106 9.22 -15.28 4.46
C LEU A 106 8.42 -16.45 4.99
#